data_3c53ccd2702a7ba5f20341dfee9937ff
#
_entry.id   3c53ccd2702a7ba5f20341dfee9937ff
#
_cell.length_a   1.000
_cell.length_b   1.000
_cell.length_c   1.000
_cell.angle_alpha   90.00
_cell.angle_beta   90.00
_cell.angle_gamma   90.00
#
_symmetry.space_group_name_H-M   'P 1'
#
loop_
_entity.id
_entity.type
_entity.pdbx_description
1 polymer ?
#
loop_
_entity_poly.entity_id
_entity_poly.type
_entity_poly.pdbx_seq_one_letter_code
_entity_poly.pdbx_strand_id
1 'polypeptide(L)'
;LVKTSRKLDRVEAASLLRQLATDPDVEFVEVDARRYARLVPNDTYYNQYQWHFKDPVGGINLPTAWDSATGAGVVVAVLDTGITAHSDLDANILPGYDFISDTFVSRDGDLRDADPRDEGDWNPVAGECYAGSPVQDSSWHGTHVAGTVAEVTNNAKGMAGGAFDAKVVPARVLGRCGGYTSDISDAVI
;
A
#
# COMPACT_ATOMS: atom_id res chain seq x y z
N LEU A 1 16.43 11.47 36.70
CA LEU A 1 15.61 10.28 36.43
C LEU A 1 14.76 9.97 37.67
N VAL A 2 13.44 10.01 37.55
CA VAL A 2 12.51 9.64 38.61
C VAL A 2 12.08 8.19 38.39
N LYS A 3 12.22 7.35 39.43
CA LYS A 3 11.77 5.96 39.40
C LYS A 3 10.63 5.77 40.38
N THR A 4 9.55 5.16 39.92
CA THR A 4 8.41 4.80 40.79
C THR A 4 8.65 3.44 41.44
N SER A 5 8.16 3.25 42.66
CA SER A 5 8.28 1.98 43.40
C SER A 5 7.41 0.84 42.84
N ARG A 6 6.45 1.19 41.96
CA ARG A 6 5.56 0.25 41.28
C ARG A 6 5.25 0.73 39.87
N LYS A 7 4.72 -0.16 39.03
CA LYS A 7 4.16 0.21 37.73
C LYS A 7 2.92 1.08 37.94
N LEU A 8 2.86 2.21 37.29
CA LEU A 8 1.71 3.11 37.26
C LEU A 8 0.78 2.76 36.09
N ASP A 9 -0.52 2.99 36.25
CA ASP A 9 -1.43 3.00 35.12
C ASP A 9 -1.31 4.31 34.31
N ARG A 10 -2.07 4.43 33.22
CA ARG A 10 -2.00 5.61 32.33
C ARG A 10 -2.41 6.90 33.02
N VAL A 11 -3.40 6.86 33.89
CA VAL A 11 -3.93 8.04 34.57
C VAL A 11 -2.96 8.51 35.63
N GLU A 12 -2.43 7.60 36.43
CA GLU A 12 -1.42 7.86 37.46
C GLU A 12 -0.13 8.42 36.82
N ALA A 13 0.34 7.80 35.74
CA ALA A 13 1.53 8.28 35.00
C ALA A 13 1.33 9.69 34.44
N ALA A 14 0.18 9.96 33.81
CA ALA A 14 -0.14 11.28 33.29
C ALA A 14 -0.26 12.34 34.39
N SER A 15 -0.76 11.97 35.56
CA SER A 15 -0.83 12.86 36.71
C SER A 15 0.56 13.20 37.25
N LEU A 16 1.41 12.21 37.41
CA LEU A 16 2.79 12.40 37.86
C LEU A 16 3.61 13.27 36.87
N LEU A 17 3.48 13.02 35.56
CA LEU A 17 4.15 13.81 34.56
C LEU A 17 3.73 15.29 34.63
N ARG A 18 2.42 15.58 34.76
CA ARG A 18 1.94 16.95 34.93
C ARG A 18 2.49 17.61 36.20
N GLN A 19 2.54 16.86 37.30
CA GLN A 19 3.07 17.38 38.57
C GLN A 19 4.57 17.70 38.45
N LEU A 20 5.37 16.84 37.83
CA LEU A 20 6.80 17.09 37.62
C LEU A 20 7.05 18.25 36.67
N ALA A 21 6.21 18.42 35.65
CA ALA A 21 6.33 19.52 34.69
C ALA A 21 6.04 20.91 35.29
N THR A 22 5.48 21.00 36.50
CA THR A 22 5.27 22.27 37.21
C THR A 22 6.48 22.75 38.02
N ASP A 23 7.48 21.91 38.17
CA ASP A 23 8.69 22.23 38.90
C ASP A 23 9.58 23.16 38.02
N PRO A 24 9.95 24.35 38.47
CA PRO A 24 10.75 25.29 37.69
C PRO A 24 12.17 24.81 37.37
N ASP A 25 12.66 23.80 38.08
CA ASP A 25 13.98 23.20 37.83
C ASP A 25 13.89 22.03 36.80
N VAL A 26 12.70 21.73 36.29
CA VAL A 26 12.45 20.67 35.30
C VAL A 26 12.24 21.26 33.91
N GLU A 27 13.22 21.10 33.03
CA GLU A 27 13.16 21.58 31.65
C GLU A 27 12.13 20.84 30.80
N PHE A 28 12.08 19.50 30.93
CA PHE A 28 11.05 18.66 30.30
C PHE A 28 10.84 17.36 31.08
N VAL A 29 9.70 16.74 30.89
CA VAL A 29 9.38 15.45 31.49
C VAL A 29 8.71 14.53 30.49
N GLU A 30 9.19 13.30 30.40
CA GLU A 30 8.63 12.27 29.55
C GLU A 30 8.68 10.88 30.25
N VAL A 31 7.94 9.93 29.73
CA VAL A 31 8.03 8.54 30.18
C VAL A 31 9.33 7.94 29.63
N ASP A 32 10.15 7.34 30.51
CA ASP A 32 11.30 6.53 30.09
C ASP A 32 10.78 5.25 29.43
N ALA A 33 10.48 5.35 28.14
CA ALA A 33 9.96 4.25 27.33
C ALA A 33 11.11 3.50 26.67
N ARG A 34 11.00 2.17 26.66
CA ARG A 34 11.93 1.34 25.90
C ARG A 34 11.80 1.71 24.41
N ARG A 35 12.92 2.07 23.80
CA ARG A 35 13.03 2.35 22.37
C ARG A 35 13.63 1.12 21.68
N TYR A 36 13.08 0.77 20.52
CA TYR A 36 13.59 -0.31 19.68
C TYR A 36 14.08 0.27 18.36
N ALA A 37 15.09 -0.37 17.76
CA ALA A 37 15.45 -0.07 16.39
C ALA A 37 14.24 -0.41 15.49
N ARG A 38 13.75 0.56 14.73
CA ARG A 38 12.64 0.37 13.78
C ARG A 38 13.19 -0.14 12.46
N LEU A 39 12.37 -0.94 11.78
CA LEU A 39 12.66 -1.29 10.40
C LEU A 39 12.69 -0.01 9.56
N VAL A 40 13.83 0.21 8.91
CA VAL A 40 13.98 1.23 7.85
C VAL A 40 14.35 0.48 6.59
N PRO A 41 13.46 0.38 5.61
CA PRO A 41 13.74 -0.31 4.36
C PRO A 41 14.99 0.25 3.66
N ASN A 42 15.77 -0.65 3.06
CA ASN A 42 16.95 -0.29 2.28
C ASN A 42 16.64 -0.10 0.79
N ASP A 43 15.38 -0.17 0.42
CA ASP A 43 14.88 -0.09 -0.94
C ASP A 43 15.21 1.28 -1.55
N THR A 44 15.64 1.25 -2.81
CA THR A 44 16.29 2.39 -3.47
C THR A 44 15.49 3.70 -3.38
N TYR A 45 14.19 3.61 -3.54
CA TYR A 45 13.32 4.78 -3.63
C TYR A 45 12.48 5.03 -2.38
N TYR A 46 12.61 4.19 -1.34
CA TYR A 46 11.86 4.34 -0.10
C TYR A 46 12.01 5.74 0.51
N ASN A 47 13.22 6.21 0.66
CA ASN A 47 13.47 7.51 1.28
C ASN A 47 13.02 8.69 0.43
N GLN A 48 13.11 8.57 -0.89
CA GLN A 48 12.85 9.67 -1.81
C GLN A 48 11.36 9.83 -2.12
N TYR A 49 10.63 8.72 -2.32
CA TYR A 49 9.27 8.80 -2.87
C TYR A 49 8.19 8.31 -1.90
N GLN A 50 8.51 7.50 -0.88
CA GLN A 50 7.49 6.95 0.03
C GLN A 50 7.32 7.77 1.31
N TRP A 51 7.21 9.10 1.17
CA TRP A 51 6.95 9.99 2.30
C TRP A 51 5.66 9.61 3.04
N HIS A 52 4.64 9.16 2.33
CA HIS A 52 3.34 8.75 2.85
C HIS A 52 3.41 7.55 3.81
N PHE A 53 4.47 6.75 3.76
CA PHE A 53 4.68 5.66 4.72
C PHE A 53 5.27 6.14 6.05
N LYS A 54 6.03 7.23 6.06
CA LYS A 54 6.87 7.61 7.19
C LYS A 54 6.57 8.99 7.78
N ASP A 55 5.92 9.89 7.05
CA ASP A 55 5.63 11.23 7.55
C ASP A 55 4.68 11.16 8.76
N PRO A 56 5.02 11.81 9.89
CA PRO A 56 4.24 11.70 11.13
C PRO A 56 2.94 12.52 11.12
N VAL A 57 2.75 13.41 10.14
CA VAL A 57 1.58 14.30 10.07
C VAL A 57 0.65 13.91 8.93
N GLY A 58 1.17 13.77 7.71
CA GLY A 58 0.39 13.44 6.52
C GLY A 58 0.53 11.98 6.06
N GLY A 59 1.45 11.21 6.65
CA GLY A 59 1.65 9.79 6.36
C GLY A 59 0.95 8.86 7.33
N ILE A 60 1.04 7.56 7.05
CA ILE A 60 0.39 6.51 7.85
C ILE A 60 1.31 5.90 8.92
N ASN A 61 2.54 6.39 9.06
CA ASN A 61 3.52 5.97 10.08
C ASN A 61 3.79 4.45 10.11
N LEU A 62 3.94 3.82 8.96
CA LEU A 62 4.20 2.38 8.81
C LEU A 62 5.41 1.87 9.57
N PRO A 63 6.57 2.59 9.67
CA PRO A 63 7.69 2.11 10.47
C PRO A 63 7.35 1.76 11.92
N THR A 64 6.28 2.35 12.46
CA THR A 64 5.77 1.99 13.79
C THR A 64 4.86 0.75 13.73
N ALA A 65 4.07 0.60 12.68
CA ALA A 65 3.19 -0.54 12.49
C ALA A 65 3.98 -1.83 12.22
N TRP A 66 5.07 -1.75 11.48
CA TRP A 66 5.95 -2.89 11.18
C TRP A 66 6.62 -3.52 12.42
N ASP A 67 6.71 -2.79 13.54
CA ASP A 67 7.11 -3.37 14.83
C ASP A 67 6.11 -4.43 15.34
N SER A 68 4.90 -4.44 14.81
CA SER A 68 3.80 -5.29 15.26
C SER A 68 3.27 -6.24 14.18
N ALA A 69 3.23 -5.81 12.93
CA ALA A 69 2.69 -6.58 11.82
C ALA A 69 3.26 -6.14 10.47
N THR A 70 3.53 -7.11 9.60
CA THR A 70 4.08 -6.94 8.25
C THR A 70 3.15 -7.49 7.15
N GLY A 71 1.98 -7.99 7.55
CA GLY A 71 1.00 -8.59 6.64
C GLY A 71 1.17 -10.10 6.43
N ALA A 72 2.05 -10.77 7.21
CA ALA A 72 2.27 -12.21 7.06
C ALA A 72 0.98 -13.02 7.20
N GLY A 73 0.70 -13.88 6.21
CA GLY A 73 -0.50 -14.71 6.15
C GLY A 73 -1.76 -13.99 5.64
N VAL A 74 -1.67 -12.71 5.31
CA VAL A 74 -2.79 -11.94 4.72
C VAL A 74 -2.74 -12.04 3.19
N VAL A 75 -3.89 -12.15 2.57
CA VAL A 75 -4.07 -12.04 1.12
C VAL A 75 -4.94 -10.82 0.83
N VAL A 76 -4.46 -9.97 -0.07
CA VAL A 76 -5.15 -8.74 -0.48
C VAL A 76 -5.56 -8.87 -1.95
N ALA A 77 -6.84 -8.77 -2.25
CA ALA A 77 -7.30 -8.65 -3.63
C ALA A 77 -7.16 -7.19 -4.10
N VAL A 78 -6.53 -7.01 -5.25
CA VAL A 78 -6.40 -5.70 -5.91
C VAL A 78 -7.28 -5.72 -7.16
N LEU A 79 -8.44 -5.05 -7.09
CA LEU A 79 -9.39 -4.91 -8.19
C LEU A 79 -9.03 -3.64 -8.98
N ASP A 80 -8.33 -3.83 -10.10
CA ASP A 80 -7.72 -2.70 -10.83
C ASP A 80 -7.47 -3.05 -12.31
N THR A 81 -6.49 -2.42 -12.95
CA THR A 81 -6.14 -2.64 -14.36
C THR A 81 -5.43 -3.98 -14.62
N GLY A 82 -5.19 -4.77 -13.60
CA GLY A 82 -4.41 -6.02 -13.68
C GLY A 82 -2.99 -5.86 -13.15
N ILE A 83 -2.10 -6.74 -13.58
CA ILE A 83 -0.74 -6.82 -13.09
C ILE A 83 0.26 -7.01 -14.25
N THR A 84 1.41 -6.36 -14.19
CA THR A 84 2.56 -6.65 -15.05
C THR A 84 3.68 -7.30 -14.24
N ALA A 85 4.48 -8.15 -14.89
CA ALA A 85 5.64 -8.74 -14.25
C ALA A 85 6.63 -7.67 -13.79
N HIS A 86 6.97 -7.69 -12.52
CA HIS A 86 7.89 -6.73 -11.91
C HIS A 86 8.77 -7.40 -10.85
N SER A 87 10.09 -7.34 -11.06
CA SER A 87 11.06 -8.09 -10.25
C SER A 87 11.06 -7.77 -8.74
N ASP A 88 10.41 -6.70 -8.35
CA ASP A 88 10.25 -6.27 -6.97
C ASP A 88 8.89 -6.67 -6.37
N LEU A 89 8.03 -7.28 -7.17
CA LEU A 89 6.65 -7.59 -6.79
C LEU A 89 6.28 -9.06 -7.00
N ASP A 90 6.82 -9.70 -8.05
CA ASP A 90 6.40 -11.03 -8.51
C ASP A 90 6.37 -12.11 -7.41
N ALA A 91 7.30 -12.04 -6.45
CA ALA A 91 7.37 -12.99 -5.35
C ALA A 91 6.15 -12.95 -4.41
N ASN A 92 5.39 -11.85 -4.43
CA ASN A 92 4.22 -11.65 -3.59
C ASN A 92 2.89 -11.72 -4.36
N ILE A 93 2.94 -12.02 -5.66
CA ILE A 93 1.74 -12.17 -6.50
C ILE A 93 1.27 -13.62 -6.51
N LEU A 94 -0.01 -13.82 -6.26
CA LEU A 94 -0.72 -15.08 -6.43
C LEU A 94 -1.46 -15.10 -7.78
N PRO A 95 -1.87 -16.28 -8.26
CA PRO A 95 -2.74 -16.38 -9.44
C PRO A 95 -3.98 -15.49 -9.25
N GLY A 96 -4.31 -14.70 -10.26
CA GLY A 96 -5.45 -13.82 -10.30
C GLY A 96 -6.46 -14.21 -11.36
N TYR A 97 -7.29 -13.24 -11.77
CA TYR A 97 -8.33 -13.47 -12.77
C TYR A 97 -8.66 -12.16 -13.50
N ASP A 98 -8.99 -12.25 -14.81
CA ASP A 98 -9.57 -11.17 -15.59
C ASP A 98 -11.11 -11.28 -15.57
N PHE A 99 -11.76 -10.28 -15.01
CA PHE A 99 -13.22 -10.19 -14.93
C PHE A 99 -13.82 -9.38 -16.06
N ILE A 100 -13.02 -8.80 -16.97
CA ILE A 100 -13.53 -7.93 -18.04
C ILE A 100 -14.32 -8.77 -19.05
N SER A 101 -15.57 -8.39 -19.28
CA SER A 101 -16.51 -9.06 -20.17
C SER A 101 -16.61 -8.44 -21.57
N ASP A 102 -15.77 -7.47 -21.91
CA ASP A 102 -15.77 -6.74 -23.17
C ASP A 102 -14.36 -6.68 -23.78
N THR A 103 -14.17 -7.28 -24.95
CA THR A 103 -12.88 -7.35 -25.64
C THR A 103 -12.32 -5.99 -26.08
N PHE A 104 -13.15 -4.96 -26.20
CA PHE A 104 -12.70 -3.59 -26.44
C PHE A 104 -11.99 -3.02 -25.19
N VAL A 105 -12.49 -3.38 -24.04
CA VAL A 105 -11.96 -2.95 -22.74
C VAL A 105 -10.73 -3.78 -22.36
N SER A 106 -10.80 -5.12 -22.47
CA SER A 106 -9.72 -6.04 -22.06
C SER A 106 -8.48 -5.92 -22.93
N ARG A 107 -8.61 -5.85 -24.26
CA ARG A 107 -7.54 -5.78 -25.26
C ARG A 107 -6.66 -7.02 -25.41
N ASP A 108 -6.93 -8.10 -24.73
CA ASP A 108 -6.23 -9.37 -24.81
C ASP A 108 -6.79 -10.28 -25.92
N GLY A 109 -7.97 -9.96 -26.43
CA GLY A 109 -8.59 -10.66 -27.56
C GLY A 109 -9.62 -11.70 -27.14
N ASP A 110 -9.80 -11.91 -25.84
CA ASP A 110 -10.85 -12.75 -25.29
C ASP A 110 -11.66 -12.04 -24.19
N LEU A 111 -12.40 -12.81 -23.42
CA LEU A 111 -13.26 -12.36 -22.34
C LEU A 111 -12.64 -12.76 -21.00
N ARG A 112 -13.46 -12.94 -19.98
CA ARG A 112 -13.05 -13.34 -18.64
C ARG A 112 -12.23 -14.64 -18.66
N ASP A 113 -11.04 -14.62 -18.05
CA ASP A 113 -10.18 -15.77 -17.95
C ASP A 113 -9.25 -15.73 -16.72
N ALA A 114 -8.29 -16.66 -16.64
CA ALA A 114 -7.37 -16.80 -15.52
C ALA A 114 -6.06 -15.99 -15.69
N ASP A 115 -5.97 -15.10 -16.70
CA ASP A 115 -4.80 -14.24 -16.91
C ASP A 115 -5.12 -12.80 -16.50
N PRO A 116 -4.75 -12.35 -15.30
CA PRO A 116 -5.00 -11.00 -14.82
C PRO A 116 -4.02 -9.96 -15.37
N ARG A 117 -3.31 -10.26 -16.45
CA ARG A 117 -2.26 -9.38 -16.99
C ARG A 117 -2.83 -8.05 -17.46
N ASP A 118 -2.17 -6.97 -17.07
CA ASP A 118 -2.46 -5.63 -17.58
C ASP A 118 -1.91 -5.49 -19.00
N GLU A 119 -2.78 -5.45 -19.99
CA GLU A 119 -2.42 -5.20 -21.40
C GLU A 119 -2.22 -3.71 -21.71
N GLY A 120 -2.50 -2.87 -20.73
CA GLY A 120 -2.51 -1.42 -20.84
C GLY A 120 -3.88 -0.84 -21.13
N ASP A 121 -4.16 0.27 -20.47
CA ASP A 121 -5.43 0.99 -20.52
C ASP A 121 -5.40 2.23 -21.42
N TRP A 122 -4.40 2.36 -22.29
CA TRP A 122 -4.24 3.53 -23.17
C TRP A 122 -5.41 3.75 -24.12
N ASN A 123 -5.65 5.00 -24.48
CA ASN A 123 -6.63 5.41 -25.48
C ASN A 123 -5.95 6.26 -26.57
N PRO A 124 -5.78 5.75 -27.81
CA PRO A 124 -5.06 6.47 -28.86
C PRO A 124 -5.90 7.49 -29.61
N VAL A 125 -7.22 7.54 -29.40
CA VAL A 125 -8.16 8.38 -30.14
C VAL A 125 -8.91 9.32 -29.21
N ALA A 126 -8.79 10.62 -29.46
CA ALA A 126 -9.56 11.61 -28.69
C ALA A 126 -11.07 11.43 -28.91
N GLY A 127 -11.83 11.49 -27.83
CA GLY A 127 -13.30 11.34 -27.85
C GLY A 127 -13.78 9.89 -27.91
N GLU A 128 -12.88 8.89 -27.84
CA GLU A 128 -13.26 7.49 -27.97
C GLU A 128 -13.98 6.94 -26.71
N CYS A 129 -13.52 7.30 -25.54
CA CYS A 129 -14.09 6.81 -24.29
C CYS A 129 -15.38 7.57 -23.91
N TYR A 130 -15.39 8.86 -24.12
CA TYR A 130 -16.54 9.76 -23.97
C TYR A 130 -16.31 11.04 -24.77
N ALA A 131 -17.37 11.80 -25.02
CA ALA A 131 -17.25 13.05 -25.78
C ALA A 131 -16.25 14.02 -25.11
N GLY A 132 -15.16 14.30 -25.80
CA GLY A 132 -14.08 15.16 -25.30
C GLY A 132 -13.01 14.46 -24.48
N SER A 133 -13.02 13.12 -24.37
CA SER A 133 -11.93 12.39 -23.71
C SER A 133 -10.59 12.64 -24.44
N PRO A 134 -9.50 12.89 -23.72
CA PRO A 134 -8.18 13.05 -24.32
C PRO A 134 -7.61 11.71 -24.81
N VAL A 135 -6.58 11.76 -25.64
CA VAL A 135 -5.64 10.65 -25.83
C VAL A 135 -4.92 10.40 -24.51
N GLN A 136 -4.72 9.14 -24.14
CA GLN A 136 -4.13 8.77 -22.86
C GLN A 136 -3.17 7.58 -23.06
N ASP A 137 -2.01 7.63 -22.42
CA ASP A 137 -1.09 6.50 -22.31
C ASP A 137 -1.55 5.50 -21.25
N SER A 138 -0.98 4.29 -21.25
CA SER A 138 -1.26 3.29 -20.21
C SER A 138 -0.81 3.78 -18.85
N SER A 139 -1.68 3.57 -17.86
CA SER A 139 -1.42 3.99 -16.47
C SER A 139 -0.62 2.98 -15.67
N TRP A 140 -0.73 1.66 -15.98
CA TRP A 140 -0.18 0.55 -15.19
C TRP A 140 -0.60 0.63 -13.72
N HIS A 141 -1.79 1.16 -13.48
CA HIS A 141 -2.28 1.55 -12.16
C HIS A 141 -2.35 0.35 -11.21
N GLY A 142 -2.89 -0.78 -11.64
CA GLY A 142 -3.02 -1.98 -10.80
C GLY A 142 -1.67 -2.52 -10.31
N THR A 143 -0.63 -2.49 -11.15
CA THR A 143 0.73 -2.85 -10.75
C THR A 143 1.27 -1.93 -9.68
N HIS A 144 1.06 -0.61 -9.83
CA HIS A 144 1.49 0.37 -8.84
C HIS A 144 0.75 0.22 -7.50
N VAL A 145 -0.57 -0.04 -7.54
CA VAL A 145 -1.37 -0.29 -6.33
C VAL A 145 -0.91 -1.56 -5.62
N ALA A 146 -0.72 -2.66 -6.38
CA ALA A 146 -0.21 -3.92 -5.85
C ALA A 146 1.18 -3.75 -5.20
N GLY A 147 2.06 -2.97 -5.84
CA GLY A 147 3.38 -2.61 -5.30
C GLY A 147 3.28 -1.84 -3.99
N THR A 148 2.42 -0.85 -3.92
CA THR A 148 2.18 -0.09 -2.68
C THR A 148 1.74 -1.01 -1.53
N VAL A 149 0.98 -2.08 -1.84
CA VAL A 149 0.58 -3.07 -0.84
C VAL A 149 1.75 -3.98 -0.45
N ALA A 150 2.43 -4.62 -1.41
CA ALA A 150 3.26 -5.78 -1.12
C ALA A 150 4.56 -5.88 -1.97
N GLU A 151 5.18 -4.77 -2.37
CA GLU A 151 6.55 -4.84 -2.92
C GLU A 151 7.51 -5.52 -1.95
N VAL A 152 8.45 -6.30 -2.51
CA VAL A 152 9.45 -7.01 -1.73
C VAL A 152 10.37 -6.01 -1.05
N THR A 153 10.33 -5.98 0.25
CA THR A 153 11.03 -4.96 1.07
C THR A 153 12.39 -5.47 1.55
N ASN A 154 13.36 -4.57 1.74
CA ASN A 154 14.74 -4.84 2.13
C ASN A 154 15.55 -5.64 1.10
N ASN A 155 15.32 -5.45 -0.17
CA ASN A 155 16.05 -6.10 -1.26
C ASN A 155 16.96 -5.13 -2.04
N ALA A 156 17.10 -3.88 -1.59
CA ALA A 156 17.87 -2.79 -2.21
C ALA A 156 17.40 -2.43 -3.64
N LYS A 157 16.14 -2.71 -3.97
CA LYS A 157 15.49 -2.37 -5.25
C LYS A 157 14.27 -1.52 -4.97
N GLY A 158 13.69 -0.93 -6.02
CA GLY A 158 12.38 -0.31 -6.07
C GLY A 158 11.93 0.42 -4.81
N MET A 159 10.81 0.05 -4.31
CA MET A 159 10.13 0.63 -3.16
C MET A 159 9.76 -0.44 -2.11
N ALA A 160 9.31 -0.03 -0.93
CA ALA A 160 8.84 -0.95 0.10
C ALA A 160 7.32 -1.14 0.00
N GLY A 161 6.85 -2.36 0.20
CA GLY A 161 5.43 -2.65 0.38
C GLY A 161 4.92 -2.27 1.77
N GLY A 162 3.71 -1.73 1.86
CA GLY A 162 3.08 -1.38 3.14
C GLY A 162 2.85 -2.60 4.03
N ALA A 163 2.53 -3.73 3.43
CA ALA A 163 2.36 -5.05 4.04
C ALA A 163 3.20 -6.07 3.26
N PHE A 164 4.51 -5.91 3.31
CA PHE A 164 5.47 -6.60 2.44
C PHE A 164 5.53 -8.13 2.60
N ASP A 165 5.00 -8.70 3.67
CA ASP A 165 4.84 -10.15 3.86
C ASP A 165 3.44 -10.64 3.46
N ALA A 166 2.53 -9.77 3.03
CA ALA A 166 1.25 -10.14 2.46
C ALA A 166 1.41 -10.69 1.04
N LYS A 167 0.36 -11.33 0.54
CA LYS A 167 0.24 -11.74 -0.85
C LYS A 167 -0.87 -10.96 -1.54
N VAL A 168 -0.72 -10.73 -2.84
CA VAL A 168 -1.70 -10.02 -3.65
C VAL A 168 -2.32 -10.98 -4.66
N VAL A 169 -3.64 -10.97 -4.76
CA VAL A 169 -4.42 -11.57 -5.85
C VAL A 169 -4.86 -10.43 -6.77
N PRO A 170 -4.33 -10.32 -7.98
CA PRO A 170 -4.79 -9.35 -8.95
C PRO A 170 -6.14 -9.78 -9.55
N ALA A 171 -7.14 -8.92 -9.47
CA ALA A 171 -8.42 -9.05 -10.13
C ALA A 171 -8.54 -7.92 -11.14
N ARG A 172 -8.37 -8.25 -12.42
CA ARG A 172 -8.44 -7.27 -13.49
C ARG A 172 -9.90 -6.94 -13.78
N VAL A 173 -10.27 -5.69 -13.58
CA VAL A 173 -11.65 -5.19 -13.76
C VAL A 173 -11.68 -3.89 -14.57
N LEU A 174 -10.51 -3.28 -14.80
CA LEU A 174 -10.36 -2.03 -15.56
C LEU A 174 -9.43 -2.26 -16.75
N GLY A 175 -9.73 -1.61 -17.85
CA GLY A 175 -8.93 -1.61 -19.05
C GLY A 175 -9.13 -0.33 -19.83
N ARG A 176 -9.15 -0.42 -21.17
CA ARG A 176 -9.37 0.74 -22.04
C ARG A 176 -10.69 1.42 -21.71
N CYS A 177 -10.64 2.71 -21.44
CA CYS A 177 -11.81 3.52 -21.06
C CYS A 177 -12.45 3.16 -19.71
N GLY A 178 -11.77 2.45 -18.83
CA GLY A 178 -12.26 2.07 -17.52
C GLY A 178 -12.81 0.64 -17.45
N GLY A 179 -13.89 0.40 -16.71
CA GLY A 179 -14.52 -0.91 -16.56
C GLY A 179 -16.00 -0.82 -16.23
N TYR A 180 -16.70 -1.91 -16.42
CA TYR A 180 -18.14 -1.98 -16.11
C TYR A 180 -18.38 -2.29 -14.63
N THR A 181 -19.40 -1.68 -14.06
CA THR A 181 -19.80 -1.94 -12.65
C THR A 181 -20.15 -3.41 -12.42
N SER A 182 -20.71 -4.11 -13.42
CA SER A 182 -20.98 -5.55 -13.33
C SER A 182 -19.70 -6.37 -13.14
N ASP A 183 -18.66 -6.10 -13.93
CA ASP A 183 -17.38 -6.81 -13.85
C ASP A 183 -16.69 -6.56 -12.50
N ILE A 184 -16.72 -5.31 -12.02
CA ILE A 184 -16.20 -4.94 -10.69
C ILE A 184 -16.99 -5.66 -9.59
N SER A 185 -18.32 -5.73 -9.71
CA SER A 185 -19.17 -6.39 -8.71
C SER A 185 -18.93 -7.90 -8.64
N ASP A 186 -18.76 -8.53 -9.80
CA ASP A 186 -18.47 -9.97 -9.88
C ASP A 186 -17.11 -10.33 -9.28
N ALA A 187 -16.14 -9.41 -9.33
CA ALA A 187 -14.82 -9.59 -8.73
C ALA A 187 -14.82 -9.47 -7.19
N VAL A 188 -15.91 -8.98 -6.58
CA VAL A 188 -16.03 -8.83 -5.11
C VAL A 188 -16.71 -10.05 -4.47
N ILE A 189 -17.47 -10.83 -5.23
CA ILE A 189 -18.24 -12.00 -4.75
C ILE A 189 -17.41 -13.26 -4.81
#